data_b3879f4af3db5a25f972823dfb814570
#
_entry.id   b3879f4af3db5a25f972823dfb814570
#
_cell.length_a   1.000
_cell.length_b   1.000
_cell.length_c   1.000
_cell.angle_alpha   90.00
_cell.angle_beta   90.00
_cell.angle_gamma   90.00
#
_symmetry.space_group_name_H-M   'P 1'
#
loop_
_entity.id
_entity.type
_entity.pdbx_description
1 polymer ?
#
loop_
_entity_poly.entity_id
_entity_poly.type
_entity_poly.pdbx_seq_one_letter_code
_entity_poly.pdbx_strand_id
1 'polypeptide(L)'
;MKPIALAIVEDDPIIRESLRTFLGGDPQFELVYTAVSMEDFLQALDHDPRLIPSVILLDIQLPGQSGIEGIPSIKKMRPGIDIIMLTTFEESDKIFAALCAGACSYLSKRVSLVTIRDAILTVHRGGSYMSPSIARKVVEHFAPIPKKEDGPLTSRQQEIVECIVNGLSYKMAADKLGISLDTVRTHIKHIYQVLEINSKGELIRKTLDKR
;
A
#
# COMPACT_ATOMS: atom_id res chain seq x y z
N MET A 1 -19.24 -10.73 -28.61
CA MET A 1 -18.54 -11.26 -27.41
C MET A 1 -19.57 -11.35 -26.29
N LYS A 2 -19.47 -12.33 -25.40
CA LYS A 2 -20.33 -12.38 -24.22
C LYS A 2 -19.98 -11.18 -23.31
N PRO A 3 -20.96 -10.44 -22.77
CA PRO A 3 -20.68 -9.34 -21.86
C PRO A 3 -19.96 -9.85 -20.59
N ILE A 4 -19.16 -8.97 -19.98
CA ILE A 4 -18.44 -9.25 -18.74
C ILE A 4 -19.43 -9.17 -17.58
N ALA A 5 -19.62 -10.28 -16.87
CA ALA A 5 -20.46 -10.34 -15.69
C ALA A 5 -19.79 -9.56 -14.55
N LEU A 6 -20.40 -8.46 -14.11
CA LEU A 6 -19.86 -7.52 -13.15
C LEU A 6 -20.72 -7.46 -11.89
N ALA A 7 -20.10 -7.47 -10.72
CA ALA A 7 -20.74 -7.13 -9.46
C ALA A 7 -20.13 -5.86 -8.86
N ILE A 8 -20.93 -5.12 -8.09
CA ILE A 8 -20.51 -3.92 -7.36
C ILE A 8 -20.89 -4.08 -5.90
N VAL A 9 -19.92 -3.87 -5.00
CA VAL A 9 -20.11 -3.87 -3.55
C VAL A 9 -19.69 -2.50 -3.01
N GLU A 10 -20.69 -1.65 -2.72
CA GLU A 10 -20.52 -0.23 -2.42
C GLU A 10 -21.68 0.24 -1.56
N ASP A 11 -21.43 0.83 -0.40
CA ASP A 11 -22.46 1.31 0.50
C ASP A 11 -22.98 2.71 0.14
N ASP A 12 -22.12 3.57 -0.44
CA ASP A 12 -22.53 4.91 -0.86
C ASP A 12 -23.51 4.83 -2.04
N PRO A 13 -24.77 5.27 -1.85
CA PRO A 13 -25.79 5.16 -2.89
C PRO A 13 -25.50 6.00 -4.13
N ILE A 14 -24.78 7.14 -3.99
CA ILE A 14 -24.45 8.02 -5.11
C ILE A 14 -23.40 7.36 -5.99
N ILE A 15 -22.33 6.82 -5.37
CA ILE A 15 -21.26 6.14 -6.08
C ILE A 15 -21.79 4.88 -6.74
N ARG A 16 -22.54 4.06 -6.00
CA ARG A 16 -23.14 2.81 -6.48
C ARG A 16 -24.05 3.06 -7.68
N GLU A 17 -24.92 4.07 -7.62
CA GLU A 17 -25.83 4.39 -8.71
C GLU A 17 -25.11 4.97 -9.94
N SER A 18 -24.08 5.79 -9.72
CA SER A 18 -23.23 6.31 -10.80
C SER A 18 -22.52 5.19 -11.56
N LEU A 19 -21.93 4.23 -10.83
CA LEU A 19 -21.30 3.05 -11.42
C LEU A 19 -22.32 2.17 -12.14
N ARG A 20 -23.48 1.92 -11.52
CA ARG A 20 -24.57 1.13 -12.10
C ARG A 20 -25.05 1.72 -13.41
N THR A 21 -25.30 3.02 -13.43
CA THR A 21 -25.81 3.72 -14.62
C THR A 21 -24.76 3.73 -15.74
N PHE A 22 -23.51 4.07 -15.43
CA PHE A 22 -22.46 4.19 -16.42
C PHE A 22 -22.05 2.82 -17.00
N LEU A 23 -21.81 1.83 -16.15
CA LEU A 23 -21.37 0.51 -16.60
C LEU A 23 -22.53 -0.32 -17.17
N GLY A 24 -23.74 -0.20 -16.60
CA GLY A 24 -24.93 -0.87 -17.13
C GLY A 24 -25.41 -0.33 -18.47
N GLY A 25 -24.99 0.90 -18.85
CA GLY A 25 -25.25 1.46 -20.18
C GLY A 25 -24.27 0.99 -21.26
N ASP A 26 -23.16 0.35 -20.88
CA ASP A 26 -22.15 -0.15 -21.83
C ASP A 26 -22.42 -1.63 -22.16
N PRO A 27 -22.68 -1.99 -23.45
CA PRO A 27 -22.99 -3.36 -23.85
C PRO A 27 -21.87 -4.38 -23.61
N GLN A 28 -20.69 -3.94 -23.23
CA GLN A 28 -19.59 -4.83 -22.86
C GLN A 28 -19.77 -5.46 -21.47
N PHE A 29 -20.65 -4.92 -20.65
CA PHE A 29 -20.86 -5.37 -19.27
C PHE A 29 -22.30 -5.87 -19.05
N GLU A 30 -22.42 -6.86 -18.19
CA GLU A 30 -23.69 -7.34 -17.63
C GLU A 30 -23.59 -7.19 -16.10
N LEU A 31 -24.32 -6.22 -15.55
CA LEU A 31 -24.36 -6.04 -14.11
C LEU A 31 -25.23 -7.11 -13.47
N VAL A 32 -24.58 -8.13 -12.90
CA VAL A 32 -25.26 -9.32 -12.36
C VAL A 32 -25.67 -9.15 -10.89
N TYR A 33 -24.99 -8.27 -10.14
CA TYR A 33 -25.34 -8.00 -8.73
C TYR A 33 -24.82 -6.64 -8.24
N THR A 34 -25.56 -6.05 -7.30
CA THR A 34 -25.09 -4.89 -6.52
C THR A 34 -25.43 -5.12 -5.06
N ALA A 35 -24.44 -4.95 -4.18
CA ALA A 35 -24.55 -5.11 -2.74
C ALA A 35 -24.18 -3.81 -2.01
N VAL A 36 -24.73 -3.64 -0.80
CA VAL A 36 -24.44 -2.50 0.08
C VAL A 36 -23.51 -2.88 1.24
N SER A 37 -23.25 -4.17 1.41
CA SER A 37 -22.34 -4.69 2.44
C SER A 37 -21.69 -6.00 1.97
N MET A 38 -20.64 -6.43 2.69
CA MET A 38 -20.01 -7.71 2.43
C MET A 38 -20.92 -8.88 2.75
N GLU A 39 -21.69 -8.77 3.83
CA GLU A 39 -22.61 -9.81 4.27
C GLU A 39 -23.69 -10.08 3.22
N ASP A 40 -24.28 -9.00 2.66
CA ASP A 40 -25.26 -9.09 1.57
C ASP A 40 -24.66 -9.80 0.36
N PHE A 41 -23.46 -9.41 -0.06
CA PHE A 41 -22.80 -10.01 -1.21
C PHE A 41 -22.43 -11.48 -0.98
N LEU A 42 -21.85 -11.82 0.17
CA LEU A 42 -21.49 -13.21 0.48
C LEU A 42 -22.70 -14.11 0.60
N GLN A 43 -23.79 -13.59 1.17
CA GLN A 43 -25.07 -14.30 1.24
C GLN A 43 -25.64 -14.58 -0.16
N ALA A 44 -25.59 -13.60 -1.05
CA ALA A 44 -26.02 -13.79 -2.44
C ALA A 44 -25.19 -14.84 -3.17
N LEU A 45 -23.86 -14.83 -3.00
CA LEU A 45 -22.96 -15.82 -3.59
C LEU A 45 -23.19 -17.26 -3.08
N ASP A 46 -23.63 -17.39 -1.83
CA ASP A 46 -23.92 -18.69 -1.22
C ASP A 46 -25.28 -19.25 -1.69
N HIS A 47 -26.29 -18.38 -1.77
CA HIS A 47 -27.66 -18.78 -2.08
C HIS A 47 -27.92 -18.98 -3.58
N ASP A 48 -27.20 -18.27 -4.47
CA ASP A 48 -27.37 -18.45 -5.92
C ASP A 48 -26.10 -18.98 -6.58
N PRO A 49 -26.05 -20.31 -6.88
CA PRO A 49 -24.93 -20.91 -7.59
C PRO A 49 -24.70 -20.34 -9.01
N ARG A 50 -25.71 -19.66 -9.59
CA ARG A 50 -25.63 -19.05 -10.92
C ARG A 50 -25.04 -17.63 -10.86
N LEU A 51 -24.94 -17.05 -9.68
CA LEU A 51 -24.27 -15.76 -9.47
C LEU A 51 -22.76 -15.97 -9.56
N ILE A 52 -22.22 -15.78 -10.76
CA ILE A 52 -20.79 -15.95 -11.05
C ILE A 52 -20.28 -14.70 -11.77
N PRO A 53 -20.07 -13.58 -11.04
CA PRO A 53 -19.43 -12.42 -11.64
C PRO A 53 -18.00 -12.77 -12.07
N SER A 54 -17.57 -12.25 -13.22
CA SER A 54 -16.18 -12.36 -13.66
C SER A 54 -15.29 -11.35 -12.93
N VAL A 55 -15.84 -10.14 -12.66
CA VAL A 55 -15.13 -9.05 -12.00
C VAL A 55 -16.03 -8.45 -10.91
N ILE A 56 -15.43 -8.08 -9.80
CA ILE A 56 -16.08 -7.34 -8.71
C ILE A 56 -15.38 -6.00 -8.52
N LEU A 57 -16.16 -4.90 -8.48
CA LEU A 57 -15.74 -3.63 -7.91
C LEU A 57 -16.09 -3.66 -6.42
N LEU A 58 -15.09 -3.53 -5.55
CA LEU A 58 -15.23 -3.71 -4.11
C LEU A 58 -14.68 -2.50 -3.35
N ASP A 59 -15.52 -1.84 -2.56
CA ASP A 59 -15.02 -0.86 -1.60
C ASP A 59 -14.45 -1.52 -0.35
N ILE A 60 -13.53 -0.82 0.30
CA ILE A 60 -12.97 -1.23 1.60
C ILE A 60 -13.94 -0.88 2.72
N GLN A 61 -14.48 0.35 2.68
CA GLN A 61 -15.32 0.87 3.75
C GLN A 61 -16.76 0.48 3.53
N LEU A 62 -17.12 -0.66 4.06
CA LEU A 62 -18.47 -1.18 4.04
C LEU A 62 -19.00 -1.29 5.48
N PRO A 63 -20.34 -1.22 5.69
CA PRO A 63 -20.92 -1.49 6.99
C PRO A 63 -20.69 -2.95 7.39
N GLY A 64 -20.41 -3.20 8.66
CA GLY A 64 -20.10 -4.54 9.17
C GLY A 64 -18.68 -4.98 8.79
N GLN A 65 -18.55 -6.04 8.01
CA GLN A 65 -17.29 -6.56 7.55
C GLN A 65 -16.67 -5.68 6.46
N SER A 66 -15.38 -5.32 6.59
CA SER A 66 -14.68 -4.56 5.56
C SER A 66 -14.50 -5.35 4.26
N GLY A 67 -14.39 -4.64 3.12
CA GLY A 67 -14.16 -5.27 1.83
C GLY A 67 -12.88 -6.13 1.84
N ILE A 68 -11.80 -5.67 2.47
CA ILE A 68 -10.54 -6.44 2.54
C ILE A 68 -10.73 -7.76 3.29
N GLU A 69 -11.44 -7.74 4.42
CA GLU A 69 -11.71 -8.96 5.21
C GLU A 69 -12.62 -9.95 4.48
N GLY A 70 -13.45 -9.47 3.56
CA GLY A 70 -14.33 -10.30 2.75
C GLY A 70 -13.65 -11.03 1.59
N ILE A 71 -12.50 -10.53 1.09
CA ILE A 71 -11.81 -11.11 -0.06
C ILE A 71 -11.51 -12.61 0.09
N PRO A 72 -10.94 -13.10 1.22
CA PRO A 72 -10.66 -14.52 1.38
C PRO A 72 -11.91 -15.40 1.26
N SER A 73 -13.06 -14.93 1.76
CA SER A 73 -14.33 -15.65 1.65
C SER A 73 -14.81 -15.71 0.21
N ILE A 74 -14.73 -14.60 -0.55
CA ILE A 74 -15.05 -14.58 -1.98
C ILE A 74 -14.16 -15.58 -2.73
N LYS A 75 -12.83 -15.51 -2.52
CA LYS A 75 -11.87 -16.39 -3.19
C LYS A 75 -12.03 -17.86 -2.83
N LYS A 76 -12.45 -18.16 -1.61
CA LYS A 76 -12.78 -19.53 -1.19
C LYS A 76 -14.03 -20.07 -1.89
N MET A 77 -15.07 -19.25 -2.03
CA MET A 77 -16.32 -19.64 -2.68
C MET A 77 -16.21 -19.68 -4.21
N ARG A 78 -15.49 -18.72 -4.78
CA ARG A 78 -15.35 -18.50 -6.23
C ARG A 78 -13.93 -18.06 -6.57
N PRO A 79 -12.95 -18.95 -6.68
CA PRO A 79 -11.52 -18.61 -6.91
C PRO A 79 -11.26 -17.81 -8.20
N GLY A 80 -12.11 -18.01 -9.22
CA GLY A 80 -11.95 -17.38 -10.53
C GLY A 80 -12.47 -15.94 -10.64
N ILE A 81 -13.04 -15.37 -9.58
CA ILE A 81 -13.53 -13.99 -9.62
C ILE A 81 -12.35 -13.04 -9.47
N ASP A 82 -12.23 -12.06 -10.37
CA ASP A 82 -11.28 -10.98 -10.28
C ASP A 82 -11.82 -9.84 -9.39
N ILE A 83 -11.00 -9.36 -8.47
CA ILE A 83 -11.41 -8.34 -7.50
C ILE A 83 -10.61 -7.06 -7.74
N ILE A 84 -11.32 -5.99 -8.07
CA ILE A 84 -10.80 -4.63 -8.20
C ILE A 84 -11.22 -3.85 -6.96
N MET A 85 -10.27 -3.42 -6.15
CA MET A 85 -10.56 -2.48 -5.07
C MET A 85 -10.87 -1.10 -5.67
N LEU A 86 -11.98 -0.51 -5.27
CA LEU A 86 -12.38 0.85 -5.66
C LEU A 86 -12.72 1.64 -4.39
N THR A 87 -11.80 2.47 -3.92
CA THR A 87 -11.90 3.08 -2.59
C THR A 87 -11.27 4.47 -2.52
N THR A 88 -11.60 5.23 -1.48
CA THR A 88 -10.93 6.50 -1.16
C THR A 88 -9.61 6.30 -0.40
N PHE A 89 -9.35 5.12 0.14
CA PHE A 89 -8.15 4.82 0.91
C PHE A 89 -6.95 4.58 0.01
N GLU A 90 -5.85 5.27 0.31
CA GLU A 90 -4.59 5.15 -0.42
C GLU A 90 -3.41 4.85 0.51
N GLU A 91 -3.67 4.47 1.76
CA GLU A 91 -2.62 4.08 2.71
C GLU A 91 -1.97 2.76 2.28
N SER A 92 -0.63 2.71 2.37
CA SER A 92 0.16 1.56 1.93
C SER A 92 -0.30 0.25 2.58
N ASP A 93 -0.57 0.27 3.88
CA ASP A 93 -0.98 -0.93 4.63
C ASP A 93 -2.29 -1.54 4.09
N LYS A 94 -3.26 -0.69 3.71
CA LYS A 94 -4.53 -1.14 3.13
C LYS A 94 -4.36 -1.67 1.72
N ILE A 95 -3.51 -1.02 0.90
CA ILE A 95 -3.19 -1.48 -0.45
C ILE A 95 -2.60 -2.89 -0.38
N PHE A 96 -1.59 -3.09 0.49
CA PHE A 96 -0.95 -4.40 0.63
C PHE A 96 -1.86 -5.45 1.22
N ALA A 97 -2.63 -5.12 2.26
CA ALA A 97 -3.60 -6.04 2.83
C ALA A 97 -4.59 -6.55 1.77
N ALA A 98 -5.10 -5.66 0.91
CA ALA A 98 -6.02 -6.04 -0.16
C ALA A 98 -5.37 -6.95 -1.22
N LEU A 99 -4.15 -6.61 -1.68
CA LEU A 99 -3.43 -7.40 -2.67
C LEU A 99 -3.04 -8.78 -2.11
N CYS A 100 -2.56 -8.85 -0.87
CA CYS A 100 -2.25 -10.11 -0.19
C CYS A 100 -3.49 -10.96 0.07
N ALA A 101 -4.65 -10.34 0.30
CA ALA A 101 -5.92 -11.06 0.45
C ALA A 101 -6.42 -11.65 -0.89
N GLY A 102 -5.94 -11.16 -2.04
CA GLY A 102 -6.26 -11.70 -3.36
C GLY A 102 -6.94 -10.70 -4.31
N ALA A 103 -6.94 -9.41 -4.02
CA ALA A 103 -7.31 -8.39 -5.00
C ALA A 103 -6.25 -8.35 -6.12
N CYS A 104 -6.68 -8.25 -7.38
CA CYS A 104 -5.78 -8.17 -8.53
C CYS A 104 -5.58 -6.73 -9.03
N SER A 105 -6.33 -5.76 -8.50
CA SER A 105 -6.30 -4.37 -8.94
C SER A 105 -6.72 -3.42 -7.84
N TYR A 106 -6.24 -2.17 -7.90
CA TYR A 106 -6.56 -1.17 -6.88
C TYR A 106 -6.69 0.22 -7.51
N LEU A 107 -7.86 0.83 -7.37
CA LEU A 107 -8.19 2.15 -7.90
C LEU A 107 -8.69 3.07 -6.79
N SER A 108 -8.32 4.35 -6.91
CA SER A 108 -8.94 5.42 -6.14
C SER A 108 -10.31 5.77 -6.71
N LYS A 109 -11.31 6.02 -5.87
CA LYS A 109 -12.64 6.55 -6.27
C LYS A 109 -12.57 7.94 -6.94
N ARG A 110 -11.38 8.57 -6.95
CA ARG A 110 -11.14 9.87 -7.59
C ARG A 110 -10.87 9.76 -9.09
N VAL A 111 -10.69 8.55 -9.63
CA VAL A 111 -10.50 8.37 -11.08
C VAL A 111 -11.82 8.51 -11.83
N SER A 112 -11.74 8.77 -13.14
CA SER A 112 -12.95 8.88 -13.97
C SER A 112 -13.64 7.52 -14.14
N LEU A 113 -14.95 7.54 -14.41
CA LEU A 113 -15.71 6.32 -14.72
C LEU A 113 -15.14 5.60 -15.97
N VAL A 114 -14.59 6.35 -16.94
CA VAL A 114 -13.90 5.79 -18.11
C VAL A 114 -12.66 5.00 -17.68
N THR A 115 -11.89 5.53 -16.73
CA THR A 115 -10.73 4.82 -16.18
C THR A 115 -11.14 3.52 -15.48
N ILE A 116 -12.25 3.54 -14.72
CA ILE A 116 -12.80 2.33 -14.07
C ILE A 116 -13.19 1.29 -15.12
N ARG A 117 -13.89 1.71 -16.18
CA ARG A 117 -14.24 0.84 -17.32
C ARG A 117 -13.02 0.18 -17.93
N ASP A 118 -11.99 0.96 -18.25
CA ASP A 118 -10.78 0.46 -18.89
C ASP A 118 -9.99 -0.48 -17.96
N ALA A 119 -10.03 -0.24 -16.65
CA ALA A 119 -9.47 -1.13 -15.64
C ALA A 119 -10.21 -2.49 -15.62
N ILE A 120 -11.55 -2.49 -15.66
CA ILE A 120 -12.34 -3.74 -15.72
C ILE A 120 -11.98 -4.54 -16.97
N LEU A 121 -11.88 -3.89 -18.14
CA LEU A 121 -11.50 -4.54 -19.38
C LEU A 121 -10.09 -5.12 -19.33
N THR A 122 -9.15 -4.40 -18.70
CA THR A 122 -7.76 -4.85 -18.52
C THR A 122 -7.69 -6.09 -17.63
N VAL A 123 -8.37 -6.03 -16.49
CA VAL A 123 -8.42 -7.12 -15.50
C VAL A 123 -9.07 -8.37 -16.09
N HIS A 124 -10.20 -8.22 -16.76
CA HIS A 124 -10.89 -9.36 -17.42
C HIS A 124 -10.05 -10.07 -18.48
N ARG A 125 -9.04 -9.39 -19.06
CA ARG A 125 -8.06 -9.98 -19.99
C ARG A 125 -6.85 -10.59 -19.29
N GLY A 126 -6.88 -10.72 -17.97
CA GLY A 126 -5.79 -11.27 -17.14
C GLY A 126 -4.70 -10.27 -16.77
N GLY A 127 -4.92 -8.97 -17.02
CA GLY A 127 -4.02 -7.91 -16.58
C GLY A 127 -4.32 -7.42 -15.16
N SER A 128 -3.57 -6.42 -14.72
CA SER A 128 -3.81 -5.64 -13.50
C SER A 128 -3.83 -4.16 -13.84
N TYR A 129 -4.65 -3.39 -13.15
CA TYR A 129 -4.66 -1.94 -13.28
C TYR A 129 -4.45 -1.30 -11.90
N MET A 130 -3.51 -0.39 -11.83
CA MET A 130 -3.28 0.44 -10.65
C MET A 130 -3.12 1.89 -11.08
N SER A 131 -3.73 2.82 -10.34
CA SER A 131 -3.45 4.24 -10.59
C SER A 131 -1.95 4.51 -10.34
N PRO A 132 -1.34 5.52 -11.00
CA PRO A 132 0.09 5.78 -10.87
C PRO A 132 0.55 5.98 -9.43
N SER A 133 -0.26 6.63 -8.59
CA SER A 133 0.02 6.81 -7.15
C SER A 133 0.05 5.50 -6.38
N ILE A 134 -0.86 4.59 -6.69
CA ILE A 134 -0.93 3.26 -6.07
C ILE A 134 0.23 2.38 -6.53
N ALA A 135 0.50 2.35 -7.84
CA ALA A 135 1.62 1.59 -8.40
C ALA A 135 2.96 2.02 -7.78
N ARG A 136 3.17 3.33 -7.56
CA ARG A 136 4.36 3.84 -6.89
C ARG A 136 4.49 3.31 -5.47
N LYS A 137 3.42 3.30 -4.67
CA LYS A 137 3.43 2.76 -3.30
C LYS A 137 3.74 1.26 -3.29
N VAL A 138 3.21 0.51 -4.26
CA VAL A 138 3.54 -0.91 -4.44
C VAL A 138 5.03 -1.09 -4.71
N VAL A 139 5.61 -0.33 -5.64
CA VAL A 139 7.06 -0.39 -5.94
C VAL A 139 7.89 0.01 -4.72
N GLU A 140 7.51 1.07 -4.01
CA GLU A 140 8.21 1.53 -2.80
C GLU A 140 8.21 0.48 -1.67
N HIS A 141 7.16 -0.32 -1.56
CA HIS A 141 7.10 -1.41 -0.59
C HIS A 141 8.09 -2.54 -0.89
N PHE A 142 8.27 -2.87 -2.17
CA PHE A 142 9.23 -3.88 -2.61
C PHE A 142 10.64 -3.31 -2.83
N ALA A 143 10.79 -1.98 -2.80
CA ALA A 143 12.11 -1.37 -2.82
C ALA A 143 12.90 -1.91 -1.61
N PRO A 144 14.18 -2.30 -1.81
CA PRO A 144 14.99 -2.72 -0.69
C PRO A 144 14.91 -1.61 0.36
N ILE A 145 14.35 -1.93 1.52
CA ILE A 145 14.51 -1.05 2.68
C ILE A 145 16.03 -0.86 2.74
N PRO A 146 16.56 0.38 2.63
CA PRO A 146 17.98 0.58 2.84
C PRO A 146 18.25 -0.13 4.17
N LYS A 147 19.12 -1.15 4.16
CA LYS A 147 19.38 -1.96 5.35
C LYS A 147 19.49 -0.98 6.48
N LYS A 148 18.58 -1.03 7.45
CA LYS A 148 18.87 -0.48 8.77
C LYS A 148 20.14 -1.21 9.14
N GLU A 149 21.26 -0.50 8.99
CA GLU A 149 22.54 -1.04 9.44
C GLU A 149 22.29 -1.50 10.86
N ASP A 150 22.82 -2.68 11.19
CA ASP A 150 22.61 -3.31 12.49
C ASP A 150 23.09 -2.37 13.61
N GLY A 151 22.22 -1.42 13.99
CA GLY A 151 22.54 -0.41 15.00
C GLY A 151 21.57 0.77 14.98
N PRO A 152 21.52 1.52 16.08
CA PRO A 152 20.64 2.68 16.23
C PRO A 152 21.07 3.90 15.41
N LEU A 153 22.20 3.85 14.70
CA LEU A 153 22.81 4.94 13.95
C LEU A 153 22.78 4.66 12.43
N THR A 154 22.54 5.70 11.63
CA THR A 154 22.65 5.61 10.15
C THR A 154 24.11 5.50 9.71
N SER A 155 24.39 4.98 8.48
CA SER A 155 25.73 4.91 7.89
C SER A 155 26.50 6.21 8.06
N ARG A 156 25.88 7.34 7.77
CA ARG A 156 26.51 8.64 7.89
C ARG A 156 26.83 9.01 9.33
N GLN A 157 26.00 8.62 10.27
CA GLN A 157 26.26 8.81 11.70
C GLN A 157 27.39 7.87 12.17
N GLN A 158 27.47 6.66 11.66
CA GLN A 158 28.56 5.73 11.96
C GLN A 158 29.90 6.23 11.46
N GLU A 159 29.98 6.75 10.22
CA GLU A 159 31.21 7.38 9.68
C GLU A 159 31.69 8.55 10.58
N ILE A 160 30.76 9.36 11.06
CA ILE A 160 31.08 10.45 11.99
C ILE A 160 31.59 9.91 13.33
N VAL A 161 30.92 8.88 13.88
CA VAL A 161 31.36 8.23 15.14
C VAL A 161 32.75 7.66 14.96
N GLU A 162 33.06 6.95 13.85
CA GLU A 162 34.40 6.45 13.56
C GLU A 162 35.46 7.55 13.53
N CYS A 163 35.15 8.67 12.87
CA CYS A 163 36.07 9.81 12.86
C CYS A 163 36.37 10.30 14.29
N ILE A 164 35.34 10.39 15.13
CA ILE A 164 35.47 10.88 16.51
C ILE A 164 36.21 9.89 17.40
N VAL A 165 35.94 8.58 17.27
CA VAL A 165 36.60 7.52 18.03
C VAL A 165 38.06 7.43 17.64
N ASN A 166 38.42 7.67 16.36
CA ASN A 166 39.77 7.76 15.86
C ASN A 166 40.48 9.09 16.22
N GLY A 167 39.91 9.89 17.11
CA GLY A 167 40.53 11.09 17.67
C GLY A 167 40.39 12.36 16.86
N LEU A 168 39.66 12.37 15.73
CA LEU A 168 39.44 13.56 14.92
C LEU A 168 38.59 14.61 15.67
N SER A 169 38.89 15.88 15.43
CA SER A 169 38.01 16.98 15.82
C SER A 169 36.80 17.04 14.87
N TYR A 170 35.72 17.71 15.27
CA TYR A 170 34.53 17.90 14.42
C TYR A 170 34.86 18.59 13.10
N LYS A 171 35.82 19.54 13.12
CA LYS A 171 36.29 20.21 11.92
C LYS A 171 37.03 19.23 10.98
N MET A 172 37.93 18.43 11.52
CA MET A 172 38.65 17.41 10.73
C MET A 172 37.70 16.31 10.19
N ALA A 173 36.68 15.94 10.95
CA ALA A 173 35.65 15.01 10.49
C ALA A 173 34.83 15.64 9.35
N ALA A 174 34.47 16.92 9.44
CA ALA A 174 33.78 17.65 8.38
C ALA A 174 34.61 17.68 7.10
N ASP A 175 35.87 18.04 7.18
CA ASP A 175 36.82 18.07 6.04
C ASP A 175 36.99 16.68 5.41
N LYS A 176 37.18 15.63 6.23
CA LYS A 176 37.34 14.24 5.76
C LYS A 176 36.10 13.72 5.07
N LEU A 177 34.89 14.08 5.57
CA LEU A 177 33.63 13.57 5.07
C LEU A 177 32.98 14.45 3.98
N GLY A 178 33.63 15.59 3.62
CA GLY A 178 33.14 16.50 2.59
C GLY A 178 31.83 17.21 2.94
N ILE A 179 31.59 17.54 4.24
CA ILE A 179 30.38 18.20 4.73
C ILE A 179 30.72 19.41 5.61
N SER A 180 29.73 20.26 5.87
CA SER A 180 29.94 21.42 6.72
C SER A 180 30.12 21.03 8.20
N LEU A 181 30.86 21.85 8.96
CA LEU A 181 31.01 21.68 10.41
C LEU A 181 29.65 21.67 11.14
N ASP A 182 28.70 22.48 10.66
CA ASP A 182 27.37 22.55 11.25
C ASP A 182 26.54 21.29 10.98
N THR A 183 26.75 20.67 9.82
CA THR A 183 26.17 19.35 9.50
C THR A 183 26.71 18.28 10.46
N VAL A 184 28.03 18.26 10.73
CA VAL A 184 28.62 17.35 11.73
C VAL A 184 28.02 17.59 13.12
N ARG A 185 27.89 18.85 13.55
CA ARG A 185 27.29 19.18 14.87
C ARG A 185 25.84 18.70 14.97
N THR A 186 25.06 18.84 13.91
CA THR A 186 23.68 18.34 13.86
C THR A 186 23.62 16.83 14.00
N HIS A 187 24.47 16.10 13.26
CA HIS A 187 24.56 14.64 13.40
C HIS A 187 24.99 14.22 14.81
N ILE A 188 25.99 14.87 15.40
CA ILE A 188 26.45 14.58 16.77
C ILE A 188 25.32 14.77 17.79
N LYS A 189 24.53 15.83 17.67
CA LYS A 189 23.35 16.03 18.53
C LYS A 189 22.37 14.86 18.44
N HIS A 190 22.05 14.40 17.24
CA HIS A 190 21.17 13.25 17.04
C HIS A 190 21.80 11.94 17.54
N ILE A 191 23.11 11.73 17.30
CA ILE A 191 23.84 10.55 17.80
C ILE A 191 23.75 10.48 19.32
N TYR A 192 23.95 11.61 20.01
CA TYR A 192 23.84 11.67 21.46
C TYR A 192 22.44 11.34 21.97
N GLN A 193 21.39 11.83 21.29
CA GLN A 193 20.00 11.52 21.61
C GLN A 193 19.71 10.02 21.41
N VAL A 194 20.11 9.46 20.26
CA VAL A 194 19.84 8.06 19.91
C VAL A 194 20.60 7.08 20.80
N LEU A 195 21.83 7.43 21.20
CA LEU A 195 22.65 6.60 22.07
C LEU A 195 22.46 6.90 23.57
N GLU A 196 21.61 7.86 23.92
CA GLU A 196 21.34 8.28 25.31
C GLU A 196 22.64 8.65 26.06
N ILE A 197 23.50 9.48 25.43
CA ILE A 197 24.77 9.95 25.96
C ILE A 197 24.85 11.48 25.89
N ASN A 198 25.74 12.06 26.71
CA ASN A 198 25.81 13.54 26.87
C ASN A 198 27.20 14.10 26.52
N SER A 199 28.17 13.24 26.18
CA SER A 199 29.55 13.71 25.97
C SER A 199 30.32 12.89 24.92
N LYS A 200 31.37 13.52 24.34
CA LYS A 200 32.31 12.84 23.45
C LYS A 200 33.02 11.65 24.14
N GLY A 201 33.34 11.81 25.44
CA GLY A 201 33.96 10.74 26.21
C GLY A 201 33.06 9.51 26.36
N GLU A 202 31.76 9.72 26.62
CA GLU A 202 30.79 8.66 26.69
C GLU A 202 30.58 7.96 25.33
N LEU A 203 30.59 8.72 24.23
CA LEU A 203 30.53 8.17 22.88
C LEU A 203 31.68 7.20 22.62
N ILE A 204 32.92 7.63 22.92
CA ILE A 204 34.12 6.82 22.72
C ILE A 204 34.03 5.56 23.56
N ARG A 205 33.71 5.65 24.85
CA ARG A 205 33.61 4.50 25.76
C ARG A 205 32.55 3.50 25.27
N LYS A 206 31.33 3.99 24.96
CA LYS A 206 30.22 3.13 24.52
C LYS A 206 30.48 2.41 23.19
N THR A 207 31.35 3.01 22.35
CA THR A 207 31.76 2.41 21.07
C THR A 207 32.88 1.38 21.25
N LEU A 208 33.79 1.58 22.17
CA LEU A 208 34.88 0.65 22.47
C LEU A 208 34.39 -0.60 23.22
N ASP A 209 33.42 -0.43 24.14
CA ASP A 209 32.82 -1.54 24.91
C ASP A 209 31.99 -2.52 24.04
N LYS A 210 31.70 -2.17 22.78
CA LYS A 210 30.97 -3.01 21.83
C LYS A 210 31.88 -3.77 20.85
N ARG A 211 33.19 -3.58 20.90
CA ARG A 211 34.18 -4.34 20.14
C ARG A 211 34.77 -5.48 20.95
#